data_e699ffab39d9abb43dddd17aed038466
#
_entry.id   e699ffab39d9abb43dddd17aed038466
#
_cell.length_a   1.000
_cell.length_b   1.000
_cell.length_c   1.000
_cell.angle_alpha   90.00
_cell.angle_beta   90.00
_cell.angle_gamma   90.00
#
_symmetry.space_group_name_H-M   'P 1'
#
loop_
_entity.id
_entity.type
_entity.pdbx_description
1 polymer ?
#
loop_
_entity_poly.entity_id
_entity_poly.type
_entity_poly.pdbx_seq_one_letter_code
_entity_poly.pdbx_strand_id
1 'polypeptide(L)'
;MTAIEQIRVISHKLKGRESSFSIYAVLALNLLFTLFPTFMLTSCRKDEPLERKKHDNTYIQTEIYLKGTEKQNLKSLDIFVFNDNSLRRLDSYQRIDGEIEKTVSIASRQGSKIIVAIANAAKDRFVWAGINSYDSLKKILFSLKDEDPDSPIMTFETSHNAVAKGSCEIRLQPFLAEIVLKSICCDFSSRPYSNKNLENVKVYLTNVSASCPAIYDKSYKVTEIINYSSLSKNDFKDFIRPDIIEQKFTEPIGSNVIQPEIKLYCYPNLSEKAGLGSPMTRLVIEGRIDGKVYYYPIDINRQEDNINGKTGGIDRNTSYIFDILITRLGAKSPDTSIESGAIEVKIKIKDWKEFSNEIISYKYYGF
;
A
#
# COMPACT_ATOMS: atom_id res chain seq x y z
N MET A 1 -1.06 45.69 8.14
CA MET A 1 -2.20 46.64 8.06
C MET A 1 -3.46 45.85 8.25
N THR A 2 -4.13 46.06 9.37
CA THR A 2 -5.34 45.31 9.74
C THR A 2 -6.59 45.96 9.08
N ALA A 3 -7.62 45.16 8.87
CA ALA A 3 -8.88 45.59 8.24
C ALA A 3 -9.49 46.87 8.87
N ILE A 4 -9.13 47.18 10.12
CA ILE A 4 -9.58 48.37 10.84
C ILE A 4 -8.92 49.65 10.31
N GLU A 5 -7.69 49.60 9.81
CA GLU A 5 -7.01 50.75 9.22
C GLU A 5 -7.54 51.14 7.84
N GLN A 6 -8.01 50.15 7.07
CA GLN A 6 -8.65 50.43 5.77
C GLN A 6 -10.01 51.10 5.91
N ILE A 7 -10.76 50.77 6.94
CA ILE A 7 -12.08 51.42 7.20
C ILE A 7 -11.90 52.88 7.60
N ARG A 8 -10.84 53.24 8.33
CA ARG A 8 -10.56 54.62 8.76
C ARG A 8 -10.14 55.54 7.59
N VAL A 9 -9.46 55.01 6.59
CA VAL A 9 -9.04 55.77 5.39
C VAL A 9 -10.26 56.06 4.48
N ILE A 10 -11.25 55.17 4.43
CA ILE A 10 -12.46 55.37 3.63
C ILE A 10 -13.40 56.38 4.29
N SER A 11 -13.49 56.45 5.62
CA SER A 11 -14.34 57.38 6.34
C SER A 11 -13.85 58.84 6.24
N HIS A 12 -12.55 59.08 6.08
CA HIS A 12 -11.99 60.42 5.94
C HIS A 12 -12.11 61.03 4.53
N LYS A 13 -12.35 60.20 3.50
CA LYS A 13 -12.53 60.65 2.11
C LYS A 13 -13.97 61.03 1.76
N LEU A 14 -14.95 60.75 2.64
CA LEU A 14 -16.37 60.98 2.38
C LEU A 14 -16.89 62.26 3.05
N LYS A 15 -16.05 63.05 3.74
CA LYS A 15 -16.45 64.26 4.47
C LYS A 15 -16.30 65.58 3.69
N GLY A 16 -16.41 65.54 2.36
CA GLY A 16 -16.19 66.74 1.55
C GLY A 16 -16.96 66.78 0.22
N ARG A 17 -18.27 66.45 0.25
CA ARG A 17 -19.20 66.88 -0.82
C ARG A 17 -20.64 66.77 -0.33
N GLU A 18 -21.14 67.87 0.15
CA GLU A 18 -22.58 68.05 0.25
C GLU A 18 -23.17 68.18 -1.16
N SER A 19 -24.00 67.23 -1.54
CA SER A 19 -24.99 67.49 -2.59
C SER A 19 -26.15 66.51 -2.41
N SER A 20 -27.32 66.95 -2.69
CA SER A 20 -28.69 66.47 -2.55
C SER A 20 -29.00 65.00 -2.93
N PHE A 21 -28.00 64.18 -3.16
CA PHE A 21 -28.11 62.75 -3.53
C PHE A 21 -28.36 61.82 -2.32
N SER A 22 -28.18 62.33 -1.08
CA SER A 22 -28.21 61.46 0.13
C SER A 22 -29.64 61.11 0.55
N ILE A 23 -30.61 61.93 0.27
CA ILE A 23 -31.99 61.70 0.72
C ILE A 23 -32.70 60.65 -0.13
N TYR A 24 -32.48 60.68 -1.41
CA TYR A 24 -33.05 59.66 -2.32
C TYR A 24 -32.42 58.26 -2.16
N ALA A 25 -31.13 58.16 -1.79
CA ALA A 25 -30.47 56.89 -1.50
C ALA A 25 -31.00 56.26 -0.20
N VAL A 26 -31.26 57.04 0.84
CA VAL A 26 -31.85 56.57 2.11
C VAL A 26 -33.31 56.16 1.92
N LEU A 27 -34.10 56.92 1.12
CA LEU A 27 -35.48 56.56 0.78
C LEU A 27 -35.54 55.29 -0.10
N ALA A 28 -34.66 55.13 -1.06
CA ALA A 28 -34.56 53.91 -1.89
C ALA A 28 -34.17 52.67 -1.05
N LEU A 29 -33.25 52.84 -0.09
CA LEU A 29 -32.82 51.74 0.79
C LEU A 29 -33.94 51.31 1.77
N ASN A 30 -34.73 52.27 2.28
CA ASN A 30 -35.88 51.97 3.15
C ASN A 30 -37.04 51.33 2.35
N LEU A 31 -37.25 51.72 1.07
CA LEU A 31 -38.26 51.09 0.23
C LEU A 31 -37.86 49.65 -0.15
N LEU A 32 -36.58 49.38 -0.31
CA LEU A 32 -36.04 48.01 -0.56
C LEU A 32 -36.23 47.11 0.67
N PHE A 33 -36.07 47.66 1.89
CA PHE A 33 -36.22 46.89 3.14
C PHE A 33 -37.68 46.64 3.52
N THR A 34 -38.64 47.46 3.07
CA THR A 34 -40.08 47.25 3.33
C THR A 34 -40.74 46.33 2.30
N LEU A 35 -40.19 46.20 1.09
CA LEU A 35 -40.71 45.30 0.04
C LEU A 35 -40.12 43.86 0.15
N PHE A 36 -38.99 43.68 0.85
CA PHE A 36 -38.37 42.37 0.99
C PHE A 36 -39.13 41.35 1.87
N PRO A 37 -39.81 41.76 2.97
CA PRO A 37 -40.57 40.78 3.77
C PRO A 37 -41.89 40.38 3.13
N THR A 38 -42.46 41.14 2.20
CA THR A 38 -43.73 40.74 1.55
C THR A 38 -43.55 39.73 0.41
N PHE A 39 -42.34 39.62 -0.17
CA PHE A 39 -42.07 38.61 -1.20
C PHE A 39 -41.71 37.22 -0.63
N MET A 40 -41.31 37.19 0.66
CA MET A 40 -40.98 35.91 1.31
C MET A 40 -42.20 35.15 1.88
N LEU A 41 -43.38 35.82 1.97
CA LEU A 41 -44.55 35.19 2.56
C LEU A 41 -45.52 34.54 1.56
N THR A 42 -45.27 34.65 0.26
CA THR A 42 -46.12 34.00 -0.78
C THR A 42 -45.57 32.70 -1.35
N SER A 43 -44.43 32.20 -0.81
CA SER A 43 -43.83 30.91 -1.25
C SER A 43 -44.10 29.75 -0.30
N CYS A 44 -45.10 29.85 0.58
CA CYS A 44 -45.70 28.63 1.13
C CYS A 44 -46.71 28.07 0.13
N ARG A 45 -46.23 27.48 -0.95
CA ARG A 45 -46.95 26.35 -1.54
C ARG A 45 -47.10 25.32 -0.44
N LYS A 46 -48.33 24.91 -0.16
CA LYS A 46 -48.56 23.63 0.49
C LYS A 46 -47.82 22.60 -0.36
N ASP A 47 -46.60 22.28 0.06
CA ASP A 47 -45.98 21.07 -0.43
C ASP A 47 -46.95 19.96 -0.07
N GLU A 48 -47.55 19.35 -1.06
CA GLU A 48 -48.09 18.03 -0.89
C GLU A 48 -47.00 17.22 -0.18
N PRO A 49 -47.30 16.50 0.90
CA PRO A 49 -46.32 15.72 1.58
C PRO A 49 -45.68 14.87 0.51
N LEU A 50 -44.40 15.16 0.21
CA LEU A 50 -43.54 14.28 -0.57
C LEU A 50 -43.80 12.91 0.03
N GLU A 51 -44.60 12.08 -0.66
CA GLU A 51 -44.68 10.67 -0.33
C GLU A 51 -43.25 10.22 -0.30
N ARG A 52 -42.69 10.14 0.90
CA ARG A 52 -41.45 9.41 1.11
C ARG A 52 -41.82 8.02 0.61
N LYS A 53 -41.48 7.74 -0.67
CA LYS A 53 -41.38 6.37 -1.12
C LYS A 53 -40.67 5.68 0.02
N LYS A 54 -41.40 4.85 0.77
CA LYS A 54 -40.80 3.94 1.73
C LYS A 54 -39.75 3.20 0.93
N HIS A 55 -38.52 3.73 0.93
CA HIS A 55 -37.39 2.91 0.53
C HIS A 55 -37.49 1.75 1.48
N ASP A 56 -37.79 0.62 0.92
CA ASP A 56 -37.84 -0.64 1.63
C ASP A 56 -36.43 -0.80 2.21
N ASN A 57 -36.22 -0.30 3.44
CA ASN A 57 -34.97 -0.36 4.18
C ASN A 57 -34.77 -1.78 4.73
N THR A 58 -35.30 -2.77 4.02
CA THR A 58 -35.14 -4.17 4.39
C THR A 58 -33.68 -4.55 4.22
N TYR A 59 -33.00 -4.68 5.34
CA TYR A 59 -31.66 -5.28 5.36
C TYR A 59 -31.78 -6.76 5.09
N ILE A 60 -30.94 -7.23 4.20
CA ILE A 60 -30.75 -8.66 3.89
C ILE A 60 -29.43 -9.13 4.45
N GLN A 61 -29.34 -10.40 4.78
CA GLN A 61 -28.09 -11.04 5.19
C GLN A 61 -27.39 -11.60 3.95
N THR A 62 -26.12 -11.26 3.79
CA THR A 62 -25.22 -11.85 2.79
C THR A 62 -24.24 -12.74 3.51
N GLU A 63 -24.15 -14.00 3.13
CA GLU A 63 -23.15 -14.93 3.65
C GLU A 63 -21.83 -14.75 2.89
N ILE A 64 -20.76 -14.61 3.64
CA ILE A 64 -19.41 -14.45 3.12
C ILE A 64 -18.59 -15.68 3.45
N TYR A 65 -18.17 -16.41 2.43
CA TYR A 65 -17.31 -17.58 2.56
C TYR A 65 -15.86 -17.19 2.38
N LEU A 66 -15.05 -17.40 3.42
CA LEU A 66 -13.61 -17.17 3.40
C LEU A 66 -12.90 -18.40 2.84
N LYS A 67 -12.29 -18.29 1.66
CA LYS A 67 -11.51 -19.36 1.05
C LYS A 67 -10.01 -19.21 1.30
N GLY A 68 -9.34 -20.36 1.47
CA GLY A 68 -7.89 -20.42 1.63
C GLY A 68 -7.37 -19.90 2.97
N THR A 69 -8.26 -19.65 3.94
CA THR A 69 -7.88 -19.15 5.28
C THR A 69 -7.45 -20.27 6.23
N GLU A 70 -7.58 -21.52 5.86
CA GLU A 70 -7.34 -22.70 6.72
C GLU A 70 -5.90 -22.78 7.25
N LYS A 71 -4.95 -22.13 6.56
CA LYS A 71 -3.53 -22.05 6.94
C LYS A 71 -3.11 -20.65 7.36
N GLN A 72 -4.06 -19.72 7.53
CA GLN A 72 -3.76 -18.32 7.80
C GLN A 72 -4.14 -17.96 9.23
N ASN A 73 -3.26 -17.25 9.91
CA ASN A 73 -3.52 -16.77 11.27
C ASN A 73 -4.35 -15.48 11.20
N LEU A 74 -5.68 -15.62 11.17
CA LEU A 74 -6.60 -14.48 11.18
C LEU A 74 -6.89 -14.06 12.62
N LYS A 75 -6.43 -12.86 13.01
CA LYS A 75 -6.66 -12.25 14.31
C LYS A 75 -7.85 -11.30 14.32
N SER A 76 -8.17 -10.72 13.16
CA SER A 76 -9.32 -9.82 12.99
C SER A 76 -9.77 -9.79 11.54
N LEU A 77 -11.03 -9.43 11.32
CA LEU A 77 -11.61 -9.24 10.00
C LEU A 77 -12.53 -8.02 10.01
N ASP A 78 -12.24 -7.06 9.17
CA ASP A 78 -13.06 -5.88 8.87
C ASP A 78 -13.76 -6.09 7.53
N ILE A 79 -15.07 -5.96 7.50
CA ILE A 79 -15.87 -6.09 6.27
C ILE A 79 -16.60 -4.78 6.02
N PHE A 80 -16.38 -4.19 4.88
CA PHE A 80 -17.03 -2.98 4.40
C PHE A 80 -17.93 -3.32 3.23
N VAL A 81 -19.16 -2.88 3.25
CA VAL A 81 -20.09 -2.98 2.13
C VAL A 81 -20.46 -1.58 1.65
N PHE A 82 -20.07 -1.25 0.44
CA PHE A 82 -20.36 0.03 -0.19
C PHE A 82 -21.44 -0.15 -1.26
N ASN A 83 -22.27 0.87 -1.46
CA ASN A 83 -23.19 0.89 -2.60
C ASN A 83 -22.38 1.07 -3.90
N ASP A 84 -22.64 0.23 -4.89
CA ASP A 84 -22.02 0.33 -6.21
C ASP A 84 -22.79 1.35 -7.08
N ASN A 85 -22.63 2.62 -6.77
CA ASN A 85 -23.18 3.76 -7.49
C ASN A 85 -22.16 4.91 -7.53
N SER A 86 -22.53 6.04 -8.11
CA SER A 86 -21.62 7.20 -8.26
C SER A 86 -21.06 7.75 -6.94
N LEU A 87 -21.78 7.62 -5.84
CA LEU A 87 -21.36 8.12 -4.52
C LEU A 87 -20.57 7.08 -3.71
N ARG A 88 -20.67 5.81 -4.02
CA ARG A 88 -19.99 4.71 -3.33
C ARG A 88 -20.02 4.79 -1.81
N ARG A 89 -21.19 5.20 -1.26
CA ARG A 89 -21.36 5.37 0.19
C ARG A 89 -21.30 4.04 0.90
N LEU A 90 -20.75 4.04 2.12
CA LEU A 90 -20.77 2.92 3.03
C LEU A 90 -22.25 2.57 3.36
N ASP A 91 -22.61 1.33 3.14
CA ASP A 91 -23.94 0.78 3.48
C ASP A 91 -23.90 0.05 4.82
N SER A 92 -22.87 -0.78 5.04
CA SER A 92 -22.65 -1.43 6.32
C SER A 92 -21.17 -1.74 6.55
N TYR A 93 -20.84 -1.92 7.82
CA TYR A 93 -19.52 -2.28 8.31
C TYR A 93 -19.64 -3.24 9.49
N GLN A 94 -18.76 -4.23 9.52
CA GLN A 94 -18.65 -5.17 10.62
C GLN A 94 -17.19 -5.49 10.88
N ARG A 95 -16.81 -5.54 12.16
CA ARG A 95 -15.51 -6.05 12.61
C ARG A 95 -15.72 -7.30 13.47
N ILE A 96 -14.89 -8.28 13.25
CA ILE A 96 -14.80 -9.52 14.03
C ILE A 96 -13.38 -9.60 14.57
N ASP A 97 -13.23 -9.75 15.87
CA ASP A 97 -11.93 -9.93 16.52
C ASP A 97 -11.87 -11.36 17.11
N GLY A 98 -10.70 -11.98 17.11
CA GLY A 98 -10.47 -13.31 17.65
C GLY A 98 -10.65 -14.42 16.60
N GLU A 99 -11.28 -15.52 16.98
CA GLU A 99 -11.51 -16.65 16.09
C GLU A 99 -12.53 -16.29 14.99
N ILE A 100 -12.12 -16.44 13.74
CA ILE A 100 -12.93 -16.08 12.58
C ILE A 100 -13.43 -17.35 11.91
N GLU A 101 -14.74 -17.49 11.87
CA GLU A 101 -15.41 -18.60 11.20
C GLU A 101 -15.24 -18.54 9.67
N LYS A 102 -15.28 -19.69 9.02
CA LYS A 102 -15.21 -19.79 7.54
C LYS A 102 -16.35 -19.07 6.84
N THR A 103 -17.49 -18.91 7.51
CA THR A 103 -18.67 -18.22 7.01
C THR A 103 -19.04 -17.09 7.96
N VAL A 104 -19.12 -15.89 7.42
CA VAL A 104 -19.51 -14.68 8.15
C VAL A 104 -20.74 -14.08 7.48
N SER A 105 -21.73 -13.67 8.27
CA SER A 105 -22.94 -13.03 7.76
C SER A 105 -22.88 -11.52 8.01
N ILE A 106 -23.14 -10.72 6.96
CA ILE A 106 -23.21 -9.26 7.08
C ILE A 106 -24.56 -8.74 6.55
N ALA A 107 -25.15 -7.82 7.31
CA ALA A 107 -26.38 -7.15 6.91
C ALA A 107 -26.09 -6.01 5.93
N SER A 108 -26.82 -5.95 4.82
CA SER A 108 -26.74 -4.84 3.88
C SER A 108 -28.12 -4.58 3.22
N ARG A 109 -28.29 -3.42 2.61
CA ARG A 109 -29.45 -3.17 1.76
C ARG A 109 -29.32 -3.96 0.46
N GLN A 110 -30.45 -4.28 -0.15
CA GLN A 110 -30.50 -4.96 -1.44
C GLN A 110 -29.88 -4.10 -2.56
N GLY A 111 -29.28 -4.74 -3.58
CA GLY A 111 -28.74 -4.10 -4.77
C GLY A 111 -27.24 -4.34 -4.99
N SER A 112 -26.69 -3.66 -6.01
CA SER A 112 -25.28 -3.79 -6.37
C SER A 112 -24.37 -3.19 -5.29
N LYS A 113 -23.34 -3.93 -4.87
CA LYS A 113 -22.41 -3.60 -3.78
C LYS A 113 -20.97 -3.85 -4.19
N ILE A 114 -20.08 -3.08 -3.57
CA ILE A 114 -18.64 -3.36 -3.51
C ILE A 114 -18.37 -3.85 -2.10
N ILE A 115 -17.88 -5.07 -1.96
CA ILE A 115 -17.50 -5.66 -0.68
C ILE A 115 -15.99 -5.66 -0.59
N VAL A 116 -15.46 -5.06 0.49
CA VAL A 116 -14.04 -5.06 0.81
C VAL A 116 -13.86 -5.75 2.15
N ALA A 117 -12.99 -6.75 2.17
CA ALA A 117 -12.58 -7.42 3.40
C ALA A 117 -11.11 -7.10 3.69
N ILE A 118 -10.81 -6.76 4.94
CA ILE A 118 -9.46 -6.48 5.42
C ILE A 118 -9.24 -7.31 6.66
N ALA A 119 -8.23 -8.19 6.65
CA ALA A 119 -7.87 -9.00 7.79
C ALA A 119 -6.58 -8.51 8.44
N ASN A 120 -6.47 -8.75 9.74
CA ASN A 120 -5.29 -8.46 10.57
C ASN A 120 -4.91 -6.97 10.69
N ALA A 121 -5.79 -6.05 10.27
CA ALA A 121 -5.58 -4.63 10.54
C ALA A 121 -5.77 -4.36 12.04
N ALA A 122 -4.73 -3.83 12.69
CA ALA A 122 -4.77 -3.55 14.12
C ALA A 122 -5.77 -2.42 14.44
N LYS A 123 -6.65 -2.66 15.42
CA LYS A 123 -7.75 -1.74 15.78
C LYS A 123 -7.26 -0.40 16.31
N ASP A 124 -6.17 -0.41 17.05
CA ASP A 124 -5.54 0.76 17.66
C ASP A 124 -4.83 1.67 16.65
N ARG A 125 -4.44 1.13 15.49
CA ARG A 125 -3.70 1.84 14.44
C ARG A 125 -4.60 2.37 13.34
N PHE A 126 -5.80 1.79 13.17
CA PHE A 126 -6.71 2.14 12.08
C PHE A 126 -8.03 2.68 12.63
N VAL A 127 -8.30 3.93 12.32
CA VAL A 127 -9.55 4.59 12.72
C VAL A 127 -10.54 4.50 11.56
N TRP A 128 -11.40 3.49 11.59
CA TRP A 128 -12.43 3.30 10.56
C TRP A 128 -13.61 4.30 10.67
N ALA A 129 -13.71 5.04 11.77
CA ALA A 129 -14.84 5.97 12.01
C ALA A 129 -15.01 7.04 10.93
N GLY A 130 -13.93 7.42 10.22
CA GLY A 130 -13.99 8.37 9.11
C GLY A 130 -14.34 7.77 7.76
N ILE A 131 -14.47 6.43 7.66
CA ILE A 131 -14.75 5.75 6.40
C ILE A 131 -16.24 5.75 6.12
N ASN A 132 -16.68 6.66 5.26
CA ASN A 132 -18.07 6.80 4.85
C ASN A 132 -18.30 6.49 3.36
N SER A 133 -17.26 6.21 2.60
CA SER A 133 -17.29 5.87 1.19
C SER A 133 -16.10 5.00 0.79
N TYR A 134 -16.24 4.28 -0.31
CA TYR A 134 -15.15 3.51 -0.92
C TYR A 134 -13.92 4.39 -1.23
N ASP A 135 -14.15 5.61 -1.71
CA ASP A 135 -13.07 6.56 -2.02
C ASP A 135 -12.34 7.05 -0.75
N SER A 136 -13.01 7.07 0.41
CA SER A 136 -12.35 7.33 1.69
C SER A 136 -11.43 6.17 2.08
N LEU A 137 -11.88 4.92 1.87
CA LEU A 137 -11.08 3.72 2.16
C LEU A 137 -9.85 3.63 1.25
N LYS A 138 -9.96 4.00 -0.02
CA LYS A 138 -8.83 4.04 -0.97
C LYS A 138 -7.69 4.96 -0.53
N LYS A 139 -7.96 5.96 0.32
CA LYS A 139 -6.95 6.91 0.83
C LYS A 139 -6.18 6.38 2.04
N ILE A 140 -6.63 5.29 2.63
CA ILE A 140 -5.93 4.66 3.76
C ILE A 140 -4.66 4.00 3.25
N LEU A 141 -3.56 4.26 3.93
CA LEU A 141 -2.27 3.61 3.69
C LEU A 141 -1.90 2.75 4.88
N PHE A 142 -1.53 1.52 4.62
CA PHE A 142 -0.87 0.65 5.59
C PHE A 142 0.62 0.94 5.60
N SER A 143 1.25 0.79 6.76
CA SER A 143 2.69 1.01 6.92
C SER A 143 3.41 -0.32 7.12
N LEU A 144 4.51 -0.53 6.40
CA LEU A 144 5.32 -1.74 6.50
C LEU A 144 5.84 -2.00 7.93
N LYS A 145 6.12 -0.95 8.71
CA LYS A 145 6.54 -1.08 10.12
C LYS A 145 5.49 -1.74 11.03
N ASP A 146 4.24 -1.73 10.61
CA ASP A 146 3.10 -2.26 11.35
C ASP A 146 2.74 -3.69 10.94
N GLU A 147 3.42 -4.23 9.92
CA GLU A 147 3.19 -5.59 9.44
C GLU A 147 3.76 -6.65 10.38
N ASP A 148 3.07 -7.77 10.42
CA ASP A 148 3.50 -9.00 11.08
C ASP A 148 3.53 -10.13 10.01
N PRO A 149 4.71 -10.59 9.59
CA PRO A 149 4.80 -11.63 8.56
C PRO A 149 4.11 -12.94 8.91
N ASP A 150 3.97 -13.26 10.21
CA ASP A 150 3.24 -14.44 10.67
C ASP A 150 1.73 -14.25 10.57
N SER A 151 1.27 -13.00 10.57
CA SER A 151 -0.13 -12.59 10.57
C SER A 151 -0.32 -11.33 9.72
N PRO A 152 0.05 -11.38 8.43
CA PRO A 152 0.11 -10.19 7.58
C PRO A 152 -1.26 -9.57 7.35
N ILE A 153 -1.27 -8.27 7.07
CA ILE A 153 -2.50 -7.59 6.64
C ILE A 153 -2.87 -8.15 5.27
N MET A 154 -4.13 -8.60 5.14
CA MET A 154 -4.66 -9.19 3.91
C MET A 154 -5.91 -8.45 3.48
N THR A 155 -6.11 -8.35 2.17
CA THR A 155 -7.32 -7.72 1.62
C THR A 155 -7.89 -8.50 0.46
N PHE A 156 -9.19 -8.26 0.25
CA PHE A 156 -9.91 -8.71 -0.92
C PHE A 156 -11.03 -7.72 -1.26
N GLU A 157 -11.29 -7.53 -2.52
CA GLU A 157 -12.36 -6.69 -3.04
C GLU A 157 -13.16 -7.46 -4.09
N THR A 158 -14.48 -7.33 -4.05
CA THR A 158 -15.37 -7.89 -5.08
C THR A 158 -16.63 -7.06 -5.25
N SER A 159 -17.17 -7.07 -6.48
CA SER A 159 -18.53 -6.60 -6.74
C SER A 159 -19.52 -7.73 -6.49
N HIS A 160 -20.62 -7.43 -5.82
CA HIS A 160 -21.64 -8.39 -5.46
C HIS A 160 -23.05 -7.79 -5.61
N ASN A 161 -23.99 -8.57 -6.13
CA ASN A 161 -25.38 -8.15 -6.13
C ASN A 161 -26.09 -8.74 -4.90
N ALA A 162 -26.29 -7.91 -3.89
CA ALA A 162 -26.91 -8.30 -2.63
C ALA A 162 -28.40 -8.56 -2.84
N VAL A 163 -28.79 -9.83 -2.72
CA VAL A 163 -30.17 -10.33 -2.80
C VAL A 163 -30.47 -11.17 -1.57
N ALA A 164 -31.75 -11.38 -1.26
CA ALA A 164 -32.17 -12.25 -0.17
C ALA A 164 -31.54 -13.65 -0.33
N LYS A 165 -30.90 -14.15 0.72
CA LYS A 165 -30.13 -15.42 0.74
C LYS A 165 -28.94 -15.44 -0.25
N GLY A 166 -28.39 -14.28 -0.58
CA GLY A 166 -27.20 -14.17 -1.39
C GLY A 166 -25.94 -14.62 -0.64
N SER A 167 -24.95 -15.11 -1.38
CA SER A 167 -23.64 -15.46 -0.84
C SER A 167 -22.53 -14.91 -1.73
N CYS A 168 -21.38 -14.66 -1.12
CA CYS A 168 -20.21 -14.17 -1.82
C CYS A 168 -18.98 -14.90 -1.31
N GLU A 169 -18.00 -15.09 -2.18
CA GLU A 169 -16.75 -15.76 -1.87
C GLU A 169 -15.63 -14.72 -1.78
N ILE A 170 -14.83 -14.79 -0.72
CA ILE A 170 -13.69 -13.89 -0.48
C ILE A 170 -12.41 -14.71 -0.37
N ARG A 171 -11.36 -14.26 -1.09
CA ARG A 171 -10.01 -14.84 -1.05
C ARG A 171 -9.02 -13.78 -0.58
N LEU A 172 -8.82 -13.70 0.71
CA LEU A 172 -7.88 -12.76 1.31
C LEU A 172 -6.45 -13.01 0.81
N GLN A 173 -5.79 -11.95 0.37
CA GLN A 173 -4.41 -11.98 -0.08
C GLN A 173 -3.57 -10.99 0.71
N PRO A 174 -2.39 -11.40 1.24
CA PRO A 174 -1.50 -10.49 1.93
C PRO A 174 -0.98 -9.38 1.01
N PHE A 175 -0.70 -8.22 1.59
CA PHE A 175 0.03 -7.16 0.90
C PHE A 175 1.51 -7.48 0.78
N LEU A 176 2.09 -8.15 1.76
CA LEU A 176 3.49 -8.49 1.75
C LEU A 176 3.85 -9.41 0.57
N ALA A 177 5.03 -9.18 0.02
CA ALA A 177 5.82 -10.14 -0.73
C ALA A 177 6.92 -10.70 0.17
N GLU A 178 7.32 -11.94 -0.08
CA GLU A 178 8.39 -12.65 0.62
C GLU A 178 9.61 -12.78 -0.29
N ILE A 179 10.78 -12.39 0.19
CA ILE A 179 12.07 -12.53 -0.49
C ILE A 179 12.89 -13.55 0.29
N VAL A 180 13.15 -14.70 -0.31
CA VAL A 180 13.81 -15.82 0.36
C VAL A 180 15.20 -16.01 -0.23
N LEU A 181 16.25 -15.86 0.57
CA LEU A 181 17.56 -16.38 0.23
C LEU A 181 17.63 -17.85 0.66
N LYS A 182 17.41 -18.74 -0.30
CA LYS A 182 17.35 -20.18 -0.07
C LYS A 182 18.74 -20.78 0.05
N SER A 183 19.66 -20.40 -0.86
CA SER A 183 21.03 -20.88 -0.82
C SER A 183 22.03 -19.83 -1.30
N ILE A 184 23.24 -19.89 -0.76
CA ILE A 184 24.36 -19.02 -1.17
C ILE A 184 25.68 -19.73 -0.97
N CYS A 185 26.62 -19.49 -1.90
CA CYS A 185 28.03 -19.88 -1.78
C CYS A 185 28.92 -18.93 -2.59
N CYS A 186 30.25 -19.05 -2.39
CA CYS A 186 31.24 -18.31 -3.16
C CYS A 186 32.14 -19.33 -3.92
N ASP A 187 32.43 -19.05 -5.19
CA ASP A 187 33.46 -19.77 -5.95
C ASP A 187 34.50 -18.78 -6.48
N PHE A 188 35.58 -18.65 -5.73
CA PHE A 188 36.76 -17.86 -6.10
C PHE A 188 37.94 -18.68 -6.62
N SER A 189 37.73 -19.95 -6.93
CA SER A 189 38.81 -20.92 -7.28
C SER A 189 39.75 -20.45 -8.38
N SER A 190 39.26 -19.67 -9.34
CA SER A 190 40.04 -19.13 -10.46
C SER A 190 40.56 -17.70 -10.22
N ARG A 191 40.57 -17.22 -8.96
CA ARG A 191 40.90 -15.84 -8.64
C ARG A 191 42.13 -15.72 -7.72
N PRO A 192 42.85 -14.58 -7.74
CA PRO A 192 43.96 -14.30 -6.83
C PRO A 192 43.60 -14.40 -5.35
N TYR A 193 42.32 -14.31 -5.02
CA TYR A 193 41.72 -14.38 -3.67
C TYR A 193 40.95 -15.69 -3.44
N SER A 194 41.35 -16.78 -4.10
CA SER A 194 40.67 -18.08 -4.05
C SER A 194 40.57 -18.68 -2.63
N ASN A 195 41.47 -18.30 -1.74
CA ASN A 195 41.48 -18.75 -0.34
C ASN A 195 40.70 -17.84 0.62
N LYS A 196 39.95 -16.85 0.09
CA LYS A 196 39.18 -15.90 0.89
C LYS A 196 37.72 -16.30 0.92
N ASN A 197 37.05 -15.95 2.01
CA ASN A 197 35.61 -16.06 2.20
C ASN A 197 34.99 -14.66 2.15
N LEU A 198 33.67 -14.62 1.96
CA LEU A 198 32.87 -13.42 2.18
C LEU A 198 32.54 -13.34 3.67
N GLU A 199 33.08 -12.34 4.39
CA GLU A 199 32.98 -12.16 5.83
C GLU A 199 31.99 -11.05 6.19
N ASN A 200 31.48 -11.08 7.45
CA ASN A 200 30.56 -10.07 7.99
C ASN A 200 29.38 -9.79 7.06
N VAL A 201 28.77 -10.88 6.57
CA VAL A 201 27.73 -10.81 5.54
C VAL A 201 26.43 -10.28 6.10
N LYS A 202 25.83 -9.34 5.36
CA LYS A 202 24.47 -8.85 5.56
C LYS A 202 23.67 -9.05 4.29
N VAL A 203 22.39 -9.36 4.47
CA VAL A 203 21.42 -9.45 3.38
C VAL A 203 20.28 -8.51 3.70
N TYR A 204 19.96 -7.62 2.78
CA TYR A 204 18.93 -6.62 3.02
C TYR A 204 18.26 -6.17 1.72
N LEU A 205 17.10 -5.53 1.89
CA LEU A 205 16.38 -4.91 0.79
C LEU A 205 16.68 -3.41 0.74
N THR A 206 16.85 -2.88 -0.47
CA THR A 206 16.93 -1.42 -0.71
C THR A 206 15.72 -0.97 -1.52
N ASN A 207 15.38 0.32 -1.42
CA ASN A 207 14.28 0.94 -2.14
C ASN A 207 12.94 0.26 -1.84
N VAL A 208 12.68 -0.03 -0.58
CA VAL A 208 11.47 -0.72 -0.12
C VAL A 208 10.34 0.29 0.05
N SER A 209 9.15 -0.04 -0.47
CA SER A 209 7.97 0.78 -0.23
C SER A 209 7.59 0.76 1.26
N ALA A 210 7.54 1.94 1.88
CA ALA A 210 7.17 2.09 3.28
C ALA A 210 5.66 1.95 3.52
N SER A 211 4.85 2.17 2.49
CA SER A 211 3.40 2.18 2.59
C SER A 211 2.72 1.51 1.40
N CYS A 212 1.49 1.03 1.61
CA CYS A 212 0.66 0.41 0.59
C CYS A 212 -0.81 0.83 0.78
N PRO A 213 -1.57 1.16 -0.28
CA PRO A 213 -2.98 1.54 -0.15
C PRO A 213 -3.84 0.34 0.29
N ALA A 214 -4.85 0.61 1.14
CA ALA A 214 -5.77 -0.42 1.65
C ALA A 214 -6.56 -1.14 0.55
N ILE A 215 -6.79 -0.48 -0.56
CA ILE A 215 -7.30 -1.08 -1.79
C ILE A 215 -6.12 -1.26 -2.74
N TYR A 216 -5.82 -2.51 -3.08
CA TYR A 216 -4.69 -2.80 -3.95
C TYR A 216 -4.89 -2.23 -5.35
N ASP A 217 -3.96 -1.39 -5.76
CA ASP A 217 -3.93 -0.74 -7.07
C ASP A 217 -2.55 -0.90 -7.71
N LYS A 218 -2.47 -1.63 -8.82
CA LYS A 218 -1.21 -1.82 -9.56
C LYS A 218 -0.64 -0.53 -10.14
N SER A 219 -1.47 0.50 -10.28
CA SER A 219 -1.03 1.82 -10.72
C SER A 219 -0.48 2.71 -9.59
N TYR A 220 -0.54 2.24 -8.33
CA TYR A 220 -0.02 2.99 -7.18
C TYR A 220 1.47 3.26 -7.35
N LYS A 221 1.83 4.53 -7.27
CA LYS A 221 3.23 4.95 -7.27
C LYS A 221 3.71 5.06 -5.84
N VAL A 222 4.76 4.33 -5.54
CA VAL A 222 5.43 4.38 -4.24
C VAL A 222 5.92 5.81 -3.98
N THR A 223 5.46 6.41 -2.88
CA THR A 223 5.79 7.79 -2.49
C THR A 223 6.80 7.86 -1.35
N GLU A 224 6.83 6.83 -0.51
CA GLU A 224 7.73 6.73 0.64
C GLU A 224 8.60 5.48 0.51
N ILE A 225 9.90 5.66 0.57
CA ILE A 225 10.88 4.60 0.36
C ILE A 225 11.76 4.48 1.61
N ILE A 226 11.90 3.25 2.09
CA ILE A 226 12.80 2.86 3.17
C ILE A 226 14.08 2.32 2.55
N ASN A 227 15.20 2.58 3.25
CA ASN A 227 16.51 2.11 2.86
C ASN A 227 16.83 2.46 1.40
N TYR A 228 16.63 3.74 1.09
CA TYR A 228 17.09 4.27 -0.18
C TYR A 228 18.62 4.10 -0.26
N SER A 229 19.10 3.49 -1.30
CA SER A 229 20.47 3.02 -1.40
C SER A 229 21.54 4.14 -1.31
N SER A 230 21.17 5.38 -1.65
CA SER A 230 22.03 6.56 -1.53
C SER A 230 21.91 7.28 -0.17
N LEU A 231 20.97 6.87 0.68
CA LEU A 231 20.75 7.53 1.97
C LEU A 231 21.56 6.85 3.09
N SER A 232 21.94 7.63 4.07
CA SER A 232 22.75 7.17 5.18
C SER A 232 21.95 6.25 6.12
N LYS A 233 22.65 5.48 6.98
CA LYS A 233 22.05 4.63 8.03
C LYS A 233 21.03 5.34 8.94
N ASN A 234 20.87 6.66 8.81
CA ASN A 234 19.91 7.45 9.59
C ASN A 234 18.45 7.28 9.15
N ASP A 235 18.20 6.80 7.92
CA ASP A 235 16.84 6.62 7.38
C ASP A 235 16.09 5.47 8.04
N PHE A 236 16.82 4.56 8.71
CA PHE A 236 16.24 3.51 9.53
C PHE A 236 15.71 3.98 10.89
N LYS A 237 16.00 5.21 11.32
CA LYS A 237 15.63 5.67 12.67
C LYS A 237 14.14 5.62 12.95
N ASP A 238 13.33 5.85 11.92
CA ASP A 238 11.87 5.84 12.04
C ASP A 238 11.24 4.49 11.68
N PHE A 239 12.04 3.54 11.16
CA PHE A 239 11.60 2.20 10.85
C PHE A 239 11.94 1.24 11.99
N ILE A 240 10.93 0.91 12.80
CA ILE A 240 11.08 0.18 14.07
C ILE A 240 11.39 -1.32 13.88
N ARG A 241 11.20 -1.88 12.67
CA ARG A 241 11.33 -3.31 12.38
C ARG A 241 12.35 -3.60 11.27
N PRO A 242 13.67 -3.32 11.48
CA PRO A 242 14.70 -3.62 10.49
C PRO A 242 14.84 -5.12 10.20
N ASP A 243 14.44 -5.99 11.12
CA ASP A 243 14.41 -7.43 10.98
C ASP A 243 13.56 -7.93 9.80
N ILE A 244 12.57 -7.14 9.36
CA ILE A 244 11.73 -7.44 8.20
C ILE A 244 12.53 -7.30 6.90
N ILE A 245 13.45 -6.35 6.81
CA ILE A 245 14.16 -6.02 5.58
C ILE A 245 15.68 -6.26 5.63
N GLU A 246 16.26 -6.64 6.77
CA GLU A 246 17.71 -6.90 6.94
C GLU A 246 17.94 -8.11 7.83
N GLN A 247 18.89 -8.96 7.44
CA GLN A 247 19.44 -10.02 8.28
C GLN A 247 20.95 -10.14 8.11
N LYS A 248 21.63 -10.68 9.14
CA LYS A 248 23.08 -10.86 9.16
C LYS A 248 23.44 -12.33 9.30
N PHE A 249 24.52 -12.71 8.65
CA PHE A 249 25.13 -14.00 8.87
C PHE A 249 26.07 -13.98 10.06
N THR A 250 26.08 -15.06 10.83
CA THR A 250 27.05 -15.24 11.92
C THR A 250 28.37 -15.76 11.39
N GLU A 251 28.34 -16.60 10.36
CA GLU A 251 29.52 -17.26 9.78
C GLU A 251 29.89 -16.70 8.40
N PRO A 252 31.16 -16.73 8.02
CA PRO A 252 31.61 -16.38 6.69
C PRO A 252 31.04 -17.34 5.62
N ILE A 253 30.85 -16.84 4.40
CA ILE A 253 30.39 -17.63 3.26
C ILE A 253 31.59 -18.02 2.41
N GLY A 254 31.85 -19.33 2.30
CA GLY A 254 32.90 -19.92 1.47
C GLY A 254 32.35 -20.68 0.29
N SER A 255 33.15 -21.70 -0.18
CA SER A 255 32.80 -22.53 -1.33
C SER A 255 31.67 -23.54 -1.06
N ASN A 256 31.43 -23.88 0.20
CA ASN A 256 30.33 -24.76 0.56
C ASN A 256 29.00 -24.04 0.42
N VAL A 257 28.03 -24.68 -0.22
CA VAL A 257 26.66 -24.16 -0.31
C VAL A 257 26.02 -24.19 1.07
N ILE A 258 25.57 -23.04 1.54
CA ILE A 258 24.77 -22.93 2.77
C ILE A 258 23.32 -22.61 2.42
N GLN A 259 22.41 -23.07 3.27
CA GLN A 259 20.96 -22.84 3.12
C GLN A 259 20.44 -22.10 4.35
N PRO A 260 20.60 -20.78 4.39
CA PRO A 260 20.26 -19.98 5.58
C PRO A 260 18.76 -19.78 5.77
N GLU A 261 17.96 -20.03 4.73
CA GLU A 261 16.51 -19.79 4.70
C GLU A 261 16.11 -18.39 5.19
N ILE A 262 16.94 -17.38 4.86
CA ILE A 262 16.66 -15.98 5.21
C ILE A 262 15.41 -15.54 4.48
N LYS A 263 14.47 -14.99 5.24
CA LYS A 263 13.22 -14.41 4.73
C LYS A 263 13.18 -12.92 5.04
N LEU A 264 12.99 -12.13 4.01
CA LEU A 264 12.77 -10.69 4.09
C LEU A 264 11.40 -10.38 3.49
N TYR A 265 10.80 -9.27 3.91
CA TYR A 265 9.44 -8.93 3.49
C TYR A 265 9.36 -7.49 3.05
N CYS A 266 8.54 -7.22 2.04
CA CYS A 266 8.32 -5.86 1.55
C CYS A 266 6.91 -5.72 0.96
N TYR A 267 6.48 -4.47 0.81
CA TYR A 267 5.28 -4.16 0.03
C TYR A 267 5.55 -4.21 -1.48
N PRO A 268 4.49 -4.30 -2.30
CA PRO A 268 4.60 -4.26 -3.75
C PRO A 268 5.36 -3.03 -4.23
N ASN A 269 6.21 -3.24 -5.21
CA ASN A 269 6.89 -2.20 -5.95
C ASN A 269 7.04 -2.65 -7.41
N LEU A 270 6.10 -2.25 -8.25
CA LEU A 270 6.07 -2.59 -9.67
C LEU A 270 6.92 -1.65 -10.53
N SER A 271 7.79 -0.86 -9.91
CA SER A 271 8.71 0.01 -10.65
C SER A 271 9.75 -0.82 -11.40
N GLU A 272 9.84 -0.59 -12.70
CA GLU A 272 10.87 -1.20 -13.57
C GLU A 272 12.11 -0.30 -13.74
N LYS A 273 12.07 0.92 -13.17
CA LYS A 273 13.10 1.95 -13.39
C LYS A 273 14.02 2.07 -12.18
N ALA A 274 15.32 2.13 -12.45
CA ALA A 274 16.33 2.52 -11.45
C ALA A 274 16.38 4.05 -11.22
N GLY A 275 15.37 4.80 -11.64
CA GLY A 275 15.38 6.26 -11.69
C GLY A 275 14.91 6.95 -10.43
N LEU A 276 15.20 8.26 -10.34
CA LEU A 276 14.74 9.15 -9.29
C LEU A 276 13.21 9.13 -9.17
N GLY A 277 12.72 9.00 -7.94
CA GLY A 277 11.30 9.15 -7.57
C GLY A 277 10.52 7.86 -7.36
N SER A 278 10.93 6.74 -7.95
CA SER A 278 10.34 5.40 -7.68
C SER A 278 11.31 4.29 -8.11
N PRO A 279 12.44 4.14 -7.42
CA PRO A 279 13.42 3.12 -7.76
C PRO A 279 12.87 1.72 -7.47
N MET A 280 13.30 0.73 -8.27
CA MET A 280 12.97 -0.68 -8.04
C MET A 280 13.58 -1.18 -6.73
N THR A 281 12.88 -2.09 -6.06
CA THR A 281 13.41 -2.77 -4.88
C THR A 281 14.47 -3.79 -5.29
N ARG A 282 15.59 -3.83 -4.55
CA ARG A 282 16.72 -4.72 -4.76
C ARG A 282 17.00 -5.58 -3.54
N LEU A 283 17.42 -6.81 -3.77
CA LEU A 283 18.08 -7.63 -2.77
C LEU A 283 19.58 -7.32 -2.82
N VAL A 284 20.19 -6.95 -1.71
CA VAL A 284 21.61 -6.64 -1.62
C VAL A 284 22.28 -7.61 -0.66
N ILE A 285 23.37 -8.22 -1.13
CA ILE A 285 24.31 -8.93 -0.26
C ILE A 285 25.52 -8.02 -0.06
N GLU A 286 25.82 -7.68 1.16
CA GLU A 286 26.99 -6.91 1.57
C GLU A 286 27.93 -7.83 2.34
N GLY A 287 29.21 -7.77 2.05
CA GLY A 287 30.22 -8.53 2.80
C GLY A 287 31.63 -8.00 2.59
N ARG A 288 32.59 -8.57 3.31
CA ARG A 288 33.99 -8.20 3.23
C ARG A 288 34.82 -9.34 2.62
N ILE A 289 35.73 -8.97 1.71
CA ILE A 289 36.75 -9.84 1.19
C ILE A 289 38.08 -9.12 1.43
N ASP A 290 38.97 -9.76 2.19
CA ASP A 290 40.27 -9.19 2.57
C ASP A 290 40.15 -7.77 3.21
N GLY A 291 39.19 -7.63 4.12
CA GLY A 291 38.89 -6.38 4.85
C GLY A 291 38.16 -5.29 4.07
N LYS A 292 37.99 -5.43 2.75
CA LYS A 292 37.29 -4.47 1.89
C LYS A 292 35.84 -4.85 1.73
N VAL A 293 34.94 -3.85 1.81
CA VAL A 293 33.49 -4.05 1.63
C VAL A 293 33.14 -4.13 0.16
N TYR A 294 32.29 -5.10 -0.18
CA TYR A 294 31.71 -5.31 -1.50
C TYR A 294 30.21 -5.51 -1.41
N TYR A 295 29.50 -5.10 -2.46
CA TYR A 295 28.06 -5.15 -2.58
C TYR A 295 27.65 -5.96 -3.80
N TYR A 296 26.61 -6.78 -3.64
CA TYR A 296 26.02 -7.59 -4.70
C TYR A 296 24.53 -7.24 -4.80
N PRO A 297 24.19 -6.11 -5.45
CA PRO A 297 22.81 -5.73 -5.67
C PRO A 297 22.17 -6.60 -6.77
N ILE A 298 20.99 -7.12 -6.48
CA ILE A 298 20.22 -8.00 -7.37
C ILE A 298 18.86 -7.34 -7.60
N ASP A 299 18.55 -7.03 -8.84
CA ASP A 299 17.26 -6.49 -9.23
C ASP A 299 16.20 -7.60 -9.17
N ILE A 300 15.15 -7.41 -8.36
CA ILE A 300 14.13 -8.45 -8.16
C ILE A 300 13.13 -8.39 -9.31
N ASN A 301 13.00 -9.53 -10.05
CA ASN A 301 12.03 -9.71 -11.12
C ASN A 301 12.04 -8.57 -12.17
N ARG A 302 13.22 -8.09 -12.54
CA ARG A 302 13.36 -7.18 -13.66
C ARG A 302 13.18 -7.97 -14.95
N GLN A 303 12.21 -7.61 -15.75
CA GLN A 303 12.03 -8.17 -17.08
C GLN A 303 12.72 -7.26 -18.10
N GLU A 304 13.79 -7.73 -18.70
CA GLU A 304 14.35 -7.10 -19.92
C GLU A 304 13.53 -7.47 -21.16
N ASP A 305 12.82 -8.60 -21.10
CA ASP A 305 11.93 -9.07 -22.16
C ASP A 305 10.55 -9.39 -21.60
N ASN A 306 9.52 -8.85 -22.21
CA ASN A 306 8.09 -9.04 -21.93
C ASN A 306 7.63 -10.48 -22.30
N ILE A 307 8.32 -11.52 -21.77
CA ILE A 307 7.93 -12.92 -21.96
C ILE A 307 6.77 -13.20 -21.00
N ASN A 308 5.56 -13.28 -21.53
CA ASN A 308 4.30 -13.65 -20.85
C ASN A 308 3.43 -12.53 -20.26
N GLY A 309 3.60 -11.25 -20.63
CA GLY A 309 2.62 -10.21 -20.24
C GLY A 309 2.54 -9.89 -18.74
N LYS A 310 3.51 -10.36 -17.93
CA LYS A 310 3.60 -10.02 -16.50
C LYS A 310 4.48 -8.80 -16.33
N THR A 311 3.96 -7.83 -15.57
CA THR A 311 4.71 -6.63 -15.16
C THR A 311 5.91 -7.05 -14.32
N GLY A 312 7.08 -6.44 -14.58
CA GLY A 312 8.27 -6.59 -13.74
C GLY A 312 8.05 -6.01 -12.34
N GLY A 313 9.04 -6.21 -11.45
CA GLY A 313 9.00 -5.74 -10.07
C GLY A 313 8.36 -6.72 -9.10
N ILE A 314 8.03 -6.23 -7.91
CA ILE A 314 7.51 -7.02 -6.79
C ILE A 314 6.00 -6.85 -6.70
N ASP A 315 5.26 -7.95 -6.83
CA ASP A 315 3.81 -7.99 -6.62
C ASP A 315 3.48 -8.54 -5.21
N ARG A 316 2.29 -8.23 -4.69
CA ARG A 316 1.81 -8.74 -3.41
C ARG A 316 1.63 -10.26 -3.45
N ASN A 317 1.58 -10.90 -2.29
CA ASN A 317 1.35 -12.34 -2.13
C ASN A 317 2.29 -13.22 -2.97
N THR A 318 3.49 -12.74 -3.25
CA THR A 318 4.47 -13.43 -4.11
C THR A 318 5.73 -13.73 -3.32
N SER A 319 6.26 -14.95 -3.45
CA SER A 319 7.53 -15.39 -2.89
C SER A 319 8.56 -15.46 -3.99
N TYR A 320 9.64 -14.68 -3.85
CA TYR A 320 10.80 -14.62 -4.72
C TYR A 320 11.94 -15.37 -4.06
N ILE A 321 12.30 -16.54 -4.57
CA ILE A 321 13.26 -17.47 -3.95
C ILE A 321 14.55 -17.45 -4.74
N PHE A 322 15.67 -17.16 -4.06
CA PHE A 322 16.98 -16.95 -4.63
C PHE A 322 17.94 -18.07 -4.25
N ASP A 323 18.61 -18.65 -5.25
CA ASP A 323 19.84 -19.44 -5.12
C ASP A 323 20.97 -18.62 -5.74
N ILE A 324 22.06 -18.37 -4.97
CA ILE A 324 23.10 -17.40 -5.33
C ILE A 324 24.49 -18.01 -5.29
N LEU A 325 25.26 -17.81 -6.37
CA LEU A 325 26.67 -18.14 -6.45
C LEU A 325 27.48 -16.86 -6.74
N ILE A 326 28.37 -16.48 -5.83
CA ILE A 326 29.27 -15.32 -5.97
C ILE A 326 30.61 -15.82 -6.54
N THR A 327 31.05 -15.27 -7.68
CA THR A 327 32.24 -15.72 -8.42
C THR A 327 33.33 -14.65 -8.53
N ARG A 328 33.03 -13.38 -8.24
CA ARG A 328 33.98 -12.25 -8.31
C ARG A 328 33.72 -11.24 -7.19
N LEU A 329 34.62 -10.26 -7.10
CA LEU A 329 34.41 -9.09 -6.24
C LEU A 329 33.17 -8.31 -6.70
N GLY A 330 32.38 -7.88 -5.74
CA GLY A 330 31.16 -7.09 -5.99
C GLY A 330 31.42 -5.62 -6.29
N ALA A 331 30.36 -4.86 -6.42
CA ALA A 331 30.39 -3.41 -6.57
C ALA A 331 30.91 -2.69 -5.32
N LYS A 332 31.24 -1.41 -5.46
CA LYS A 332 31.70 -0.55 -4.35
C LYS A 332 30.55 0.15 -3.62
N SER A 333 29.36 0.10 -4.18
CA SER A 333 28.13 0.68 -3.65
C SER A 333 26.96 -0.21 -3.95
N PRO A 334 25.93 -0.26 -3.10
CA PRO A 334 24.68 -1.02 -3.36
C PRO A 334 23.87 -0.48 -4.54
N ASP A 335 24.19 0.72 -5.03
CA ASP A 335 23.54 1.37 -6.16
C ASP A 335 24.19 1.03 -7.52
N THR A 336 25.42 0.60 -7.49
CA THR A 336 26.19 0.34 -8.71
C THR A 336 25.90 -1.05 -9.22
N SER A 337 25.53 -1.16 -10.50
CA SER A 337 25.38 -2.47 -11.15
C SER A 337 26.68 -3.30 -11.03
N ILE A 338 26.53 -4.60 -10.87
CA ILE A 338 27.63 -5.54 -10.77
C ILE A 338 28.22 -5.80 -12.15
N GLU A 339 29.54 -6.03 -12.24
CA GLU A 339 30.13 -6.48 -13.48
C GLU A 339 29.61 -7.86 -13.89
N SER A 340 29.48 -8.05 -15.19
CA SER A 340 29.07 -9.34 -15.76
C SER A 340 29.91 -10.50 -15.21
N GLY A 341 29.25 -11.56 -14.78
CA GLY A 341 29.87 -12.74 -14.20
C GLY A 341 30.36 -12.59 -12.76
N ALA A 342 30.03 -11.52 -12.05
CA ALA A 342 30.36 -11.38 -10.62
C ALA A 342 29.45 -12.23 -9.72
N ILE A 343 28.24 -12.51 -10.18
CA ILE A 343 27.25 -13.30 -9.48
C ILE A 343 26.39 -14.09 -10.47
N GLU A 344 26.05 -15.30 -10.09
CA GLU A 344 25.02 -16.10 -10.77
C GLU A 344 23.80 -16.21 -9.85
N VAL A 345 22.63 -15.91 -10.38
CA VAL A 345 21.39 -15.88 -9.61
C VAL A 345 20.32 -16.73 -10.30
N LYS A 346 19.75 -17.66 -9.55
CA LYS A 346 18.54 -18.38 -9.94
C LYS A 346 17.37 -17.84 -9.11
N ILE A 347 16.29 -17.44 -9.77
CA ILE A 347 15.08 -16.96 -9.11
C ILE A 347 13.93 -17.90 -9.43
N LYS A 348 13.24 -18.37 -8.37
CA LYS A 348 11.97 -19.05 -8.47
C LYS A 348 10.89 -18.13 -7.91
N ILE A 349 9.82 -17.92 -8.67
CA ILE A 349 8.70 -17.08 -8.29
C ILE A 349 7.46 -17.96 -8.11
N LYS A 350 6.78 -17.86 -6.97
CA LYS A 350 5.53 -18.56 -6.66
C LYS A 350 4.62 -17.69 -5.79
N ASP A 351 3.36 -18.07 -5.66
CA ASP A 351 2.48 -17.47 -4.65
C ASP A 351 3.00 -17.75 -3.24
N TRP A 352 3.02 -16.72 -2.39
CA TRP A 352 3.55 -16.84 -1.02
C TRP A 352 2.60 -17.65 -0.12
N LYS A 353 1.35 -17.27 -0.05
CA LYS A 353 0.30 -18.03 0.64
C LYS A 353 -0.50 -18.75 -0.44
N GLU A 354 -0.18 -20.02 -0.67
CA GLU A 354 -0.69 -20.80 -1.79
C GLU A 354 -2.22 -20.84 -1.87
N PHE A 355 -2.74 -20.40 -3.03
CA PHE A 355 -4.06 -20.74 -3.53
C PHE A 355 -4.00 -21.59 -4.82
N SER A 356 -2.86 -21.68 -5.46
CA SER A 356 -2.62 -22.52 -6.64
C SER A 356 -1.16 -22.98 -6.72
N ASN A 357 -0.96 -24.19 -7.22
CA ASN A 357 0.37 -24.81 -7.39
C ASN A 357 1.09 -24.33 -8.67
N GLU A 358 0.84 -23.13 -9.17
CA GLU A 358 1.50 -22.65 -10.37
C GLU A 358 2.91 -22.11 -10.07
N ILE A 359 3.91 -22.87 -10.53
CA ILE A 359 5.30 -22.43 -10.61
C ILE A 359 5.45 -21.52 -11.80
N ILE A 360 5.63 -20.21 -11.56
CA ILE A 360 5.51 -19.19 -12.60
C ILE A 360 6.79 -18.97 -13.41
N SER A 361 7.95 -19.46 -13.08
CA SER A 361 9.12 -19.52 -13.98
C SER A 361 10.48 -19.53 -13.27
N TYR A 362 11.46 -20.07 -13.95
CA TYR A 362 12.88 -19.95 -13.61
C TYR A 362 13.53 -18.94 -14.53
N LYS A 363 14.25 -17.97 -14.01
CA LYS A 363 15.07 -17.08 -14.81
C LYS A 363 16.52 -17.15 -14.31
N TYR A 364 17.44 -17.38 -15.25
CA TYR A 364 18.87 -17.24 -15.01
C TYR A 364 19.27 -15.80 -15.33
N TYR A 365 19.92 -15.14 -14.40
CA TYR A 365 20.69 -13.94 -14.70
C TYR A 365 22.17 -14.33 -14.62
N GLY A 366 22.74 -14.69 -15.76
CA GLY A 366 24.18 -14.65 -15.95
C GLY A 366 24.49 -13.26 -16.51
N PHE A 367 25.14 -12.43 -15.73
CA PHE A 367 25.65 -11.13 -16.19
C PHE A 367 27.11 -11.25 -16.59
#